data_8bbad1e5d3e2274255590f29f79e34a6
#
_entry.id   8bbad1e5d3e2274255590f29f79e34a6
#
_cell.length_a   1.000
_cell.length_b   1.000
_cell.length_c   1.000
_cell.angle_alpha   90.00
_cell.angle_beta   90.00
_cell.angle_gamma   90.00
#
_symmetry.space_group_name_H-M   'P 1'
#
loop_
_entity.id
_entity.type
_entity.pdbx_description
1 polymer ?
#
loop_
_entity_poly.entity_id
_entity_poly.type
_entity_poly.pdbx_seq_one_letter_code
_entity_poly.pdbx_strand_id
1 'polypeptide(L)'
;MTGPRTVRAARGSKKSCKGWVQEAALRMLMNNLDPEVAERPQDLVVYGGTGKAARDWRSFDAICRTLQELEDDETLLVQSGKPVGVFTTHADAPRVLIANANLVGRYATWEVFRDLERRGLIMYGQMTAGSWIYIGTQGILQGTYETFAAVARRHFHGSLRGRVVLTGGLGGMGGAQPLAATMNEGICLAIEVDPARVQRRLDTRYLDRSTDSIDQALRWCEEAKQRGAALSVAIIGNCADVLPDLVRRGFAPDIVTDQTSAHDPLNGYIPAGLSLDAAVRLRQANPTDYVKAARASIATHVRAMLALHARGAVAFDYGNNLRTEARDAGVADAFDIPGFVPEYIRPLFCEGKGPFRWVALSGEPRDLHRTDQLVLELFPDDAQLRRWITLAQERVAFQGLPARICWLGQGERARFGVALNELVRRGELSAPVVIGRDHLDTGSVASPFRETEGMRDGSDAIADWAILNALLNTASGASWVSFHHGGGVGIGNSLHAGQVIVADGTPAAAKRLERVLTNDPGIGVARHADAGYPEALETARRHHIRLPLTEDLD
;
A
#
# COMPACT_ATOMS: atom_id res chain seq x y z
N MET A 1 17.78 31.38 5.31
CA MET A 1 16.64 30.44 5.40
C MET A 1 16.06 30.34 4.00
N THR A 2 16.36 29.25 3.30
CA THR A 2 15.75 28.96 1.99
C THR A 2 14.26 28.65 2.25
N GLY A 3 13.36 29.29 1.50
CA GLY A 3 11.91 29.05 1.60
C GLY A 3 11.52 27.56 1.39
N PRO A 4 10.25 27.19 1.56
CA PRO A 4 9.79 25.82 1.44
C PRO A 4 10.13 25.27 0.05
N ARG A 5 10.81 24.12 0.01
CA ARG A 5 11.28 23.47 -1.22
C ARG A 5 10.14 22.66 -1.82
N THR A 6 9.78 22.96 -3.07
CA THR A 6 8.81 22.16 -3.85
C THR A 6 9.55 21.20 -4.76
N VAL A 7 9.24 19.90 -4.66
CA VAL A 7 9.82 18.85 -5.51
C VAL A 7 8.72 18.34 -6.46
N ARG A 8 9.04 18.24 -7.75
CA ARG A 8 8.19 17.61 -8.77
C ARG A 8 9.05 16.79 -9.71
N ALA A 9 8.54 15.64 -10.13
CA ALA A 9 9.20 14.81 -11.13
C ALA A 9 9.21 15.50 -12.51
N ALA A 10 10.31 15.36 -13.24
CA ALA A 10 10.36 15.74 -14.63
C ALA A 10 9.38 14.86 -15.45
N ARG A 11 8.84 15.43 -16.53
CA ARG A 11 7.88 14.78 -17.43
C ARG A 11 8.44 14.75 -18.87
N GLY A 12 7.95 13.81 -19.70
CA GLY A 12 8.32 13.71 -21.11
C GLY A 12 9.55 12.83 -21.35
N SER A 13 10.06 12.90 -22.60
CA SER A 13 11.10 12.00 -23.13
C SER A 13 12.54 12.46 -22.87
N LYS A 14 12.75 13.65 -22.30
CA LYS A 14 14.11 14.14 -21.97
C LYS A 14 14.54 13.57 -20.63
N LYS A 15 15.74 13.00 -20.59
CA LYS A 15 16.37 12.50 -19.37
C LYS A 15 17.53 13.40 -18.91
N SER A 16 17.73 13.47 -17.60
CA SER A 16 18.85 14.13 -16.93
C SER A 16 19.94 13.15 -16.47
N CYS A 17 19.61 11.88 -16.43
CA CYS A 17 20.51 10.79 -16.10
C CYS A 17 21.10 10.13 -17.36
N LYS A 18 22.16 9.32 -17.20
CA LYS A 18 22.80 8.61 -18.31
C LYS A 18 21.88 7.54 -18.93
N GLY A 19 21.18 6.77 -18.07
CA GLY A 19 20.24 5.73 -18.50
C GLY A 19 18.80 5.98 -18.06
N TRP A 20 17.85 5.27 -18.69
CA TRP A 20 16.43 5.38 -18.33
C TRP A 20 16.10 4.73 -16.98
N VAL A 21 16.88 3.75 -16.54
CA VAL A 21 16.66 3.13 -15.22
C VAL A 21 16.99 4.12 -14.10
N GLN A 22 18.10 4.83 -14.22
CA GLN A 22 18.52 5.90 -13.29
C GLN A 22 17.51 7.06 -13.31
N GLU A 23 17.10 7.50 -14.49
CA GLU A 23 16.10 8.56 -14.67
C GLU A 23 14.75 8.18 -14.07
N ALA A 24 14.32 6.93 -14.22
CA ALA A 24 13.10 6.42 -13.65
C ALA A 24 13.16 6.45 -12.11
N ALA A 25 14.26 5.98 -11.51
CA ALA A 25 14.45 6.03 -10.07
C ALA A 25 14.44 7.47 -9.55
N LEU A 26 15.10 8.40 -10.25
CA LEU A 26 15.10 9.83 -9.93
C LEU A 26 13.69 10.42 -9.98
N ARG A 27 12.96 10.20 -11.06
CA ARG A 27 11.59 10.72 -11.21
C ARG A 27 10.65 10.15 -10.17
N MET A 28 10.78 8.87 -9.85
CA MET A 28 9.94 8.23 -8.84
C MET A 28 10.26 8.71 -7.42
N LEU A 29 11.53 8.93 -7.08
CA LEU A 29 11.92 9.58 -5.83
C LEU A 29 11.32 10.99 -5.71
N MET A 30 11.39 11.78 -6.78
CA MET A 30 10.82 13.14 -6.83
C MET A 30 9.29 13.09 -6.78
N ASN A 31 8.64 12.15 -7.49
CA ASN A 31 7.19 11.98 -7.48
C ASN A 31 6.66 11.63 -6.09
N ASN A 32 7.41 10.86 -5.30
CA ASN A 32 7.05 10.57 -3.90
C ASN A 32 6.94 11.84 -3.04
N LEU A 33 7.62 12.91 -3.41
CA LEU A 33 7.65 14.19 -2.68
C LEU A 33 6.85 15.30 -3.36
N ASP A 34 6.16 14.98 -4.48
CA ASP A 34 5.24 15.92 -5.11
C ASP A 34 4.14 16.33 -4.10
N PRO A 35 3.79 17.62 -3.97
CA PRO A 35 2.75 18.08 -3.06
C PRO A 35 1.37 17.41 -3.27
N GLU A 36 1.11 16.93 -4.49
CA GLU A 36 -0.11 16.16 -4.79
C GLU A 36 -0.05 14.73 -4.21
N VAL A 37 1.15 14.20 -3.96
CA VAL A 37 1.40 12.82 -3.52
C VAL A 37 1.68 12.76 -2.02
N ALA A 38 2.68 13.50 -1.54
CA ALA A 38 3.16 13.43 -0.16
C ALA A 38 2.21 14.10 0.85
N GLU A 39 2.16 13.55 2.05
CA GLU A 39 1.42 14.15 3.18
C GLU A 39 2.14 15.38 3.74
N ARG A 40 3.46 15.30 3.91
CA ARG A 40 4.32 16.40 4.42
C ARG A 40 5.64 16.43 3.65
N PRO A 41 5.65 16.94 2.41
CA PRO A 41 6.86 16.92 1.56
C PRO A 41 8.03 17.68 2.16
N GLN A 42 7.80 18.73 2.96
CA GLN A 42 8.85 19.51 3.63
C GLN A 42 9.66 18.67 4.63
N ASP A 43 9.02 17.69 5.24
CA ASP A 43 9.61 16.73 6.19
C ASP A 43 10.11 15.45 5.50
N LEU A 44 10.04 15.40 4.15
CA LEU A 44 10.30 14.20 3.33
C LEU A 44 9.32 13.04 3.63
N VAL A 45 8.19 13.31 4.29
CA VAL A 45 7.19 12.32 4.68
C VAL A 45 6.18 12.15 3.55
N VAL A 46 6.10 10.93 3.04
CA VAL A 46 5.23 10.54 1.93
C VAL A 46 3.85 10.15 2.44
N TYR A 47 3.77 9.17 3.34
CA TYR A 47 2.51 8.73 3.97
C TYR A 47 2.73 7.95 5.27
N GLY A 48 1.64 7.58 5.94
CA GLY A 48 1.65 6.67 7.09
C GLY A 48 2.31 7.24 8.34
N GLY A 49 2.10 8.51 8.61
CA GLY A 49 2.62 9.22 9.78
C GLY A 49 4.06 9.69 9.63
N THR A 50 5.04 8.81 9.46
CA THR A 50 6.47 9.13 9.38
C THR A 50 7.22 8.43 8.25
N GLY A 51 6.52 7.79 7.31
CA GLY A 51 7.13 7.08 6.18
C GLY A 51 7.81 8.04 5.19
N LYS A 52 9.15 7.99 5.12
CA LYS A 52 9.99 8.92 4.35
C LYS A 52 10.51 8.32 3.04
N ALA A 53 10.76 9.19 2.06
CA ALA A 53 11.43 8.86 0.80
C ALA A 53 12.97 8.94 0.90
N ALA A 54 13.50 9.82 1.74
CA ALA A 54 14.92 9.97 2.03
C ALA A 54 15.11 10.36 3.49
N ARG A 55 16.30 10.12 4.07
CA ARG A 55 16.58 10.36 5.49
C ARG A 55 16.46 11.83 5.86
N ASP A 56 17.08 12.68 5.08
CA ASP A 56 17.14 14.13 5.21
C ASP A 56 17.38 14.77 3.82
N TRP A 57 17.26 16.09 3.72
CA TRP A 57 17.45 16.81 2.47
C TRP A 57 18.86 16.68 1.88
N ARG A 58 19.89 16.57 2.71
CA ARG A 58 21.27 16.33 2.25
C ARG A 58 21.39 14.96 1.57
N SER A 59 20.78 13.94 2.14
CA SER A 59 20.73 12.59 1.58
C SER A 59 19.91 12.58 0.28
N PHE A 60 18.76 13.27 0.23
CA PHE A 60 17.96 13.43 -0.97
C PHE A 60 18.77 14.04 -2.12
N ASP A 61 19.45 15.16 -1.87
CA ASP A 61 20.29 15.82 -2.88
C ASP A 61 21.45 14.94 -3.35
N ALA A 62 22.06 14.19 -2.44
CA ALA A 62 23.14 13.26 -2.78
C ALA A 62 22.62 12.10 -3.63
N ILE A 63 21.44 11.52 -3.32
CA ILE A 63 20.82 10.48 -4.15
C ILE A 63 20.54 11.02 -5.55
N CYS A 64 19.94 12.21 -5.67
CA CYS A 64 19.65 12.82 -6.96
C CYS A 64 20.90 13.01 -7.83
N ARG A 65 21.97 13.56 -7.27
CA ARG A 65 23.24 13.73 -8.00
C ARG A 65 23.85 12.39 -8.40
N THR A 66 23.89 11.43 -7.48
CA THR A 66 24.45 10.10 -7.78
C THR A 66 23.67 9.41 -8.91
N LEU A 67 22.33 9.48 -8.92
CA LEU A 67 21.52 8.89 -9.99
C LEU A 67 21.80 9.54 -11.36
N GLN A 68 22.12 10.84 -11.39
CA GLN A 68 22.49 11.54 -12.63
C GLN A 68 23.86 11.12 -13.17
N GLU A 69 24.78 10.74 -12.27
CA GLU A 69 26.16 10.37 -12.58
C GLU A 69 26.35 8.86 -12.81
N LEU A 70 25.43 8.02 -12.29
CA LEU A 70 25.53 6.56 -12.23
C LEU A 70 25.61 5.95 -13.64
N GLU A 71 26.60 5.06 -13.84
CA GLU A 71 26.77 4.30 -15.09
C GLU A 71 25.81 3.09 -15.16
N ASP A 72 25.71 2.51 -16.38
CA ASP A 72 24.78 1.40 -16.64
C ASP A 72 25.24 0.05 -16.02
N ASP A 73 26.45 -0.04 -15.51
CA ASP A 73 27.02 -1.19 -14.79
C ASP A 73 27.29 -0.91 -13.31
N GLU A 74 26.84 0.23 -12.78
CA GLU A 74 27.01 0.60 -11.38
C GLU A 74 25.70 0.42 -10.59
N THR A 75 25.84 0.18 -9.28
CA THR A 75 24.74 0.04 -8.32
C THR A 75 24.95 1.01 -7.15
N LEU A 76 23.98 1.87 -6.93
CA LEU A 76 23.88 2.74 -5.75
C LEU A 76 23.29 1.97 -4.57
N LEU A 77 23.96 2.01 -3.40
CA LEU A 77 23.45 1.49 -2.15
C LEU A 77 22.84 2.61 -1.30
N VAL A 78 21.61 2.38 -0.83
CA VAL A 78 20.85 3.32 0.04
C VAL A 78 20.48 2.63 1.34
N GLN A 79 21.06 3.13 2.44
CA GLN A 79 20.81 2.63 3.80
C GLN A 79 19.91 3.60 4.56
N SER A 80 18.69 3.19 4.86
CA SER A 80 17.70 4.02 5.58
C SER A 80 17.67 5.46 5.01
N GLY A 81 17.46 5.56 3.71
CA GLY A 81 17.32 6.83 2.97
C GLY A 81 18.60 7.65 2.80
N LYS A 82 19.77 7.10 3.12
CA LYS A 82 21.09 7.72 2.92
C LYS A 82 21.88 6.96 1.86
N PRO A 83 22.41 7.61 0.82
CA PRO A 83 23.33 6.96 -0.13
C PRO A 83 24.66 6.68 0.59
N VAL A 84 25.13 5.44 0.53
CA VAL A 84 26.30 5.00 1.29
C VAL A 84 27.44 4.46 0.43
N GLY A 85 27.19 4.17 -0.84
CA GLY A 85 28.23 3.73 -1.77
C GLY A 85 27.70 3.46 -3.16
N VAL A 86 28.61 3.48 -4.14
CA VAL A 86 28.40 3.07 -5.52
C VAL A 86 29.41 1.96 -5.81
N PHE A 87 28.95 0.89 -6.41
CA PHE A 87 29.79 -0.27 -6.74
C PHE A 87 29.59 -0.67 -8.18
N THR A 88 30.66 -1.03 -8.86
CA THR A 88 30.58 -1.69 -10.17
C THR A 88 29.98 -3.07 -10.01
N THR A 89 28.96 -3.36 -10.81
CA THR A 89 28.26 -4.63 -10.86
C THR A 89 28.24 -5.16 -12.30
N HIS A 90 27.08 -5.15 -12.95
CA HIS A 90 26.93 -5.49 -14.37
C HIS A 90 25.64 -4.87 -14.95
N ALA A 91 25.52 -4.84 -16.26
CA ALA A 91 24.42 -4.16 -16.96
C ALA A 91 22.99 -4.66 -16.55
N ASP A 92 22.86 -5.94 -16.23
CA ASP A 92 21.57 -6.52 -15.80
C ASP A 92 21.31 -6.39 -14.28
N ALA A 93 22.28 -5.90 -13.48
CA ALA A 93 22.09 -5.72 -12.04
C ALA A 93 21.14 -4.54 -11.74
N PRO A 94 20.47 -4.52 -10.58
CA PRO A 94 19.74 -3.34 -10.11
C PRO A 94 20.63 -2.09 -10.05
N ARG A 95 20.11 -0.96 -10.53
CA ARG A 95 20.82 0.33 -10.39
C ARG A 95 20.77 0.87 -8.97
N VAL A 96 19.79 0.44 -8.16
CA VAL A 96 19.68 0.84 -6.76
C VAL A 96 19.31 -0.36 -5.88
N LEU A 97 19.99 -0.51 -4.76
CA LEU A 97 19.64 -1.42 -3.68
C LEU A 97 19.37 -0.61 -2.41
N ILE A 98 18.20 -0.82 -1.82
CA ILE A 98 17.69 -0.07 -0.69
C ILE A 98 17.45 -1.00 0.50
N ALA A 99 17.91 -0.63 1.68
CA ALA A 99 17.55 -1.28 2.94
C ALA A 99 17.08 -0.24 3.95
N ASN A 100 15.86 -0.39 4.46
CA ASN A 100 15.26 0.59 5.37
C ASN A 100 14.86 -0.03 6.70
N ALA A 101 15.26 0.59 7.80
CA ALA A 101 14.80 0.30 9.15
C ALA A 101 15.03 -1.14 9.66
N ASN A 102 15.86 -1.94 8.99
CA ASN A 102 16.10 -3.33 9.37
C ASN A 102 16.92 -3.40 10.66
N LEU A 103 16.27 -3.68 11.78
CA LEU A 103 16.85 -3.89 13.08
C LEU A 103 17.01 -5.38 13.35
N VAL A 104 18.10 -5.74 14.08
CA VAL A 104 18.28 -7.12 14.57
C VAL A 104 17.15 -7.45 15.54
N GLY A 105 16.56 -8.64 15.45
CA GLY A 105 15.29 -9.02 16.05
C GLY A 105 15.03 -8.50 17.47
N ARG A 106 15.96 -8.74 18.42
CA ARG A 106 15.83 -8.28 19.82
C ARG A 106 15.76 -6.75 19.97
N TYR A 107 16.32 -6.01 18.99
CA TYR A 107 16.38 -4.55 18.98
C TYR A 107 15.24 -3.94 18.13
N ALA A 108 14.39 -4.76 17.54
CA ALA A 108 13.31 -4.33 16.68
C ALA A 108 12.11 -3.80 17.49
N THR A 109 12.32 -2.73 18.22
CA THR A 109 11.31 -2.03 19.03
C THR A 109 11.21 -0.56 18.63
N TRP A 110 10.04 0.05 18.84
CA TRP A 110 9.84 1.48 18.59
C TRP A 110 10.79 2.35 19.45
N GLU A 111 11.12 1.93 20.66
CA GLU A 111 12.04 2.65 21.54
C GLU A 111 13.44 2.75 20.91
N VAL A 112 14.03 1.61 20.53
CA VAL A 112 15.34 1.55 19.88
C VAL A 112 15.31 2.27 18.54
N PHE A 113 14.25 2.08 17.73
CA PHE A 113 14.11 2.76 16.46
C PHE A 113 14.14 4.28 16.62
N ARG A 114 13.35 4.85 17.55
CA ARG A 114 13.28 6.30 17.78
C ARG A 114 14.57 6.88 18.34
N ASP A 115 15.31 6.13 19.16
CA ASP A 115 16.64 6.56 19.59
C ASP A 115 17.60 6.69 18.41
N LEU A 116 17.67 5.67 17.56
CA LEU A 116 18.49 5.68 16.37
C LEU A 116 18.07 6.76 15.35
N GLU A 117 16.76 7.00 15.22
CA GLU A 117 16.22 8.05 14.36
C GLU A 117 16.65 9.45 14.85
N ARG A 118 16.52 9.74 16.16
CA ARG A 118 17.03 11.01 16.76
C ARG A 118 18.53 11.22 16.53
N ARG A 119 19.30 10.15 16.52
CA ARG A 119 20.74 10.16 16.24
C ARG A 119 21.07 10.25 14.74
N GLY A 120 20.06 10.30 13.86
CA GLY A 120 20.24 10.38 12.40
C GLY A 120 20.82 9.12 11.76
N LEU A 121 20.68 7.95 12.39
CA LEU A 121 21.25 6.68 11.92
C LEU A 121 20.28 5.85 11.08
N ILE A 122 18.98 6.07 11.23
CA ILE A 122 17.92 5.30 10.61
C ILE A 122 16.78 6.21 10.17
N MET A 123 15.94 5.76 9.23
CA MET A 123 14.67 6.40 8.93
C MET A 123 13.58 5.35 8.75
N TYR A 124 12.33 5.71 8.99
CA TYR A 124 11.17 4.87 8.68
C TYR A 124 10.85 4.98 7.19
N GLY A 125 11.41 4.08 6.40
CA GLY A 125 11.15 3.98 4.96
C GLY A 125 9.96 3.09 4.69
N GLN A 126 8.77 3.50 5.11
CA GLN A 126 7.56 2.68 5.02
C GLN A 126 7.27 2.25 3.58
N MET A 127 7.37 0.94 3.32
CA MET A 127 6.94 0.28 2.09
C MET A 127 7.27 1.08 0.81
N THR A 128 6.27 1.42 0.02
CA THR A 128 6.40 2.13 -1.25
C THR A 128 6.92 3.56 -1.14
N ALA A 129 6.87 4.18 0.05
CA ALA A 129 7.52 5.45 0.31
C ALA A 129 9.06 5.33 0.24
N GLY A 130 9.60 4.38 0.97
CA GLY A 130 11.05 4.15 1.04
C GLY A 130 11.64 3.45 -0.18
N SER A 131 10.82 2.83 -1.02
CA SER A 131 11.22 2.19 -2.29
C SER A 131 10.88 3.02 -3.54
N TRP A 132 10.39 4.23 -3.38
CA TRP A 132 10.12 5.18 -4.45
C TRP A 132 9.14 4.65 -5.50
N ILE A 133 8.08 3.98 -5.05
CA ILE A 133 7.02 3.45 -5.93
C ILE A 133 5.61 3.80 -5.42
N TYR A 134 5.50 4.72 -4.47
CA TYR A 134 4.21 5.24 -4.03
C TYR A 134 3.56 6.10 -5.12
N ILE A 135 2.30 5.86 -5.39
CA ILE A 135 1.54 6.50 -6.47
C ILE A 135 0.29 7.25 -5.94
N GLY A 136 0.34 7.66 -4.68
CA GLY A 136 -0.81 8.27 -4.01
C GLY A 136 -1.81 7.23 -3.49
N THR A 137 -2.97 7.71 -3.06
CA THR A 137 -4.03 6.90 -2.45
C THR A 137 -4.57 5.80 -3.37
N GLN A 138 -4.48 5.98 -4.69
CA GLN A 138 -4.89 4.94 -5.65
C GLN A 138 -4.09 3.63 -5.49
N GLY A 139 -2.89 3.68 -4.91
CA GLY A 139 -2.04 2.50 -4.72
C GLY A 139 -2.63 1.40 -3.86
N ILE A 140 -3.62 1.72 -3.01
CA ILE A 140 -4.38 0.74 -2.23
C ILE A 140 -5.84 0.60 -2.69
N LEU A 141 -6.29 1.47 -3.60
CA LEU A 141 -7.70 1.56 -3.97
C LEU A 141 -8.22 0.25 -4.55
N GLN A 142 -7.48 -0.40 -5.45
CA GLN A 142 -7.96 -1.66 -6.02
C GLN A 142 -7.98 -2.79 -4.99
N GLY A 143 -6.95 -2.91 -4.13
CA GLY A 143 -6.96 -3.93 -3.07
C GLY A 143 -8.16 -3.78 -2.15
N THR A 144 -8.54 -2.54 -1.84
CA THR A 144 -9.76 -2.25 -1.06
C THR A 144 -11.03 -2.57 -1.86
N TYR A 145 -11.05 -2.22 -3.15
CA TYR A 145 -12.15 -2.57 -4.06
C TYR A 145 -12.34 -4.10 -4.15
N GLU A 146 -11.25 -4.86 -4.33
CA GLU A 146 -11.29 -6.33 -4.39
C GLU A 146 -11.74 -6.94 -3.06
N THR A 147 -11.27 -6.39 -1.94
CA THR A 147 -11.71 -6.83 -0.60
C THR A 147 -13.21 -6.62 -0.44
N PHE A 148 -13.73 -5.44 -0.74
CA PHE A 148 -15.16 -5.16 -0.65
C PHE A 148 -15.98 -5.97 -1.67
N ALA A 149 -15.46 -6.24 -2.87
CA ALA A 149 -16.08 -7.14 -3.82
C ALA A 149 -16.14 -8.60 -3.30
N ALA A 150 -15.09 -9.07 -2.63
CA ALA A 150 -15.06 -10.37 -1.99
C ALA A 150 -16.04 -10.45 -0.81
N VAL A 151 -16.11 -9.42 0.03
CA VAL A 151 -17.13 -9.30 1.10
C VAL A 151 -18.54 -9.34 0.50
N ALA A 152 -18.79 -8.59 -0.59
CA ALA A 152 -20.07 -8.56 -1.27
C ALA A 152 -20.47 -9.95 -1.79
N ARG A 153 -19.54 -10.67 -2.43
CA ARG A 153 -19.79 -12.04 -2.92
C ARG A 153 -20.10 -13.01 -1.80
N ARG A 154 -19.33 -12.95 -0.69
CA ARG A 154 -19.47 -13.91 0.41
C ARG A 154 -20.71 -13.67 1.28
N HIS A 155 -21.08 -12.40 1.51
CA HIS A 155 -22.08 -12.04 2.52
C HIS A 155 -23.35 -11.36 1.96
N PHE A 156 -23.29 -10.77 0.74
CA PHE A 156 -24.33 -9.87 0.23
C PHE A 156 -24.71 -10.15 -1.24
N HIS A 157 -24.64 -11.41 -1.68
CA HIS A 157 -25.04 -11.85 -3.03
C HIS A 157 -24.37 -11.08 -4.18
N GLY A 158 -23.15 -10.62 -3.97
CA GLY A 158 -22.30 -10.00 -4.99
C GLY A 158 -22.44 -8.49 -5.16
N SER A 159 -23.25 -7.79 -4.35
CA SER A 159 -23.40 -6.32 -4.42
C SER A 159 -23.44 -5.69 -3.03
N LEU A 160 -22.86 -4.51 -2.88
CA LEU A 160 -23.01 -3.67 -1.68
C LEU A 160 -24.14 -2.64 -1.81
N ARG A 161 -24.98 -2.72 -2.83
CA ARG A 161 -26.11 -1.80 -3.00
C ARG A 161 -27.01 -1.81 -1.76
N GLY A 162 -27.22 -0.60 -1.17
CA GLY A 162 -27.99 -0.44 0.05
C GLY A 162 -27.29 -0.93 1.32
N ARG A 163 -26.00 -1.31 1.25
CA ARG A 163 -25.19 -1.72 2.39
C ARG A 163 -24.30 -0.58 2.88
N VAL A 164 -24.14 -0.48 4.19
CA VAL A 164 -23.34 0.56 4.84
C VAL A 164 -22.03 -0.03 5.34
N VAL A 165 -20.92 0.50 4.83
CA VAL A 165 -19.56 0.25 5.31
C VAL A 165 -19.18 1.36 6.28
N LEU A 166 -18.93 1.01 7.54
CA LEU A 166 -18.40 1.92 8.57
C LEU A 166 -16.89 1.72 8.69
N THR A 167 -16.13 2.80 8.61
CA THR A 167 -14.65 2.74 8.69
C THR A 167 -14.06 3.96 9.38
N GLY A 168 -12.81 3.83 9.85
CA GLY A 168 -12.02 4.90 10.43
C GLY A 168 -10.77 5.25 9.61
N GLY A 169 -10.43 6.54 9.59
CA GLY A 169 -9.20 7.04 8.96
C GLY A 169 -9.32 7.36 7.47
N LEU A 170 -8.92 8.58 7.08
CA LEU A 170 -8.87 9.07 5.70
C LEU A 170 -7.47 9.55 5.30
N GLY A 171 -6.43 9.01 5.92
CA GLY A 171 -5.03 9.21 5.55
C GLY A 171 -4.68 8.65 4.17
N GLY A 172 -3.38 8.53 3.86
CA GLY A 172 -2.88 8.04 2.56
C GLY A 172 -3.49 6.71 2.14
N MET A 173 -3.64 5.78 3.07
CA MET A 173 -4.22 4.44 2.83
C MET A 173 -5.75 4.42 3.05
N GLY A 174 -6.23 4.84 4.21
CA GLY A 174 -7.66 4.81 4.57
C GLY A 174 -8.54 5.66 3.66
N GLY A 175 -7.97 6.71 3.07
CA GLY A 175 -8.67 7.55 2.10
C GLY A 175 -9.17 6.83 0.83
N ALA A 176 -8.73 5.61 0.57
CA ALA A 176 -9.22 4.80 -0.53
C ALA A 176 -10.58 4.13 -0.23
N GLN A 177 -10.90 3.92 1.04
CA GLN A 177 -12.08 3.13 1.43
C GLN A 177 -13.42 3.72 0.96
N PRO A 178 -13.66 5.04 1.05
CA PRO A 178 -14.93 5.61 0.59
C PRO A 178 -15.18 5.38 -0.91
N LEU A 179 -14.15 5.62 -1.75
CA LEU A 179 -14.26 5.40 -3.18
C LEU A 179 -14.43 3.90 -3.52
N ALA A 180 -13.67 3.02 -2.86
CA ALA A 180 -13.78 1.57 -3.07
C ALA A 180 -15.18 1.04 -2.71
N ALA A 181 -15.79 1.53 -1.64
CA ALA A 181 -17.14 1.16 -1.25
C ALA A 181 -18.16 1.63 -2.30
N THR A 182 -18.06 2.88 -2.75
CA THR A 182 -18.99 3.43 -3.77
C THR A 182 -18.78 2.83 -5.15
N MET A 183 -17.57 2.40 -5.53
CA MET A 183 -17.30 1.62 -6.74
C MET A 183 -17.91 0.21 -6.68
N ASN A 184 -18.16 -0.32 -5.47
CA ASN A 184 -18.93 -1.54 -5.23
C ASN A 184 -20.43 -1.27 -4.97
N GLU A 185 -20.94 -0.08 -5.35
CA GLU A 185 -22.34 0.35 -5.22
C GLU A 185 -22.81 0.55 -3.76
N GLY A 186 -21.89 0.51 -2.80
CA GLY A 186 -22.15 0.65 -1.37
C GLY A 186 -22.23 2.09 -0.86
N ILE A 187 -22.63 2.20 0.39
CA ILE A 187 -22.59 3.46 1.17
C ILE A 187 -21.40 3.36 2.11
N CYS A 188 -20.55 4.38 2.16
CA CYS A 188 -19.45 4.47 3.12
C CYS A 188 -19.72 5.55 4.16
N LEU A 189 -19.64 5.20 5.43
CA LEU A 189 -19.58 6.14 6.54
C LEU A 189 -18.17 6.08 7.14
N ALA A 190 -17.36 7.09 6.85
CA ALA A 190 -15.99 7.20 7.33
C ALA A 190 -15.90 8.16 8.51
N ILE A 191 -14.94 7.94 9.42
CA ILE A 191 -14.67 8.82 10.55
C ILE A 191 -13.21 9.27 10.43
N GLU A 192 -12.98 10.60 10.44
CA GLU A 192 -11.63 11.18 10.40
C GLU A 192 -11.53 12.36 11.34
N VAL A 193 -10.47 12.37 12.15
CA VAL A 193 -10.25 13.42 13.15
C VAL A 193 -9.65 14.70 12.56
N ASP A 194 -9.00 14.60 11.41
CA ASP A 194 -8.31 15.70 10.74
C ASP A 194 -9.15 16.26 9.57
N PRO A 195 -9.71 17.48 9.72
CA PRO A 195 -10.49 18.12 8.64
C PRO A 195 -9.70 18.32 7.35
N ALA A 196 -8.37 18.50 7.42
CA ALA A 196 -7.54 18.69 6.23
C ALA A 196 -7.45 17.40 5.40
N ARG A 197 -7.42 16.24 6.05
CA ARG A 197 -7.51 14.94 5.36
C ARG A 197 -8.87 14.77 4.70
N VAL A 198 -9.95 15.11 5.39
CA VAL A 198 -11.31 15.07 4.82
C VAL A 198 -11.40 15.94 3.58
N GLN A 199 -10.94 17.21 3.65
CA GLN A 199 -10.95 18.14 2.52
C GLN A 199 -10.16 17.59 1.34
N ARG A 200 -8.97 17.01 1.57
CA ARG A 200 -8.16 16.39 0.51
C ARG A 200 -8.93 15.27 -0.21
N ARG A 201 -9.76 14.48 0.50
CA ARG A 201 -10.56 13.40 -0.13
C ARG A 201 -11.74 13.95 -0.95
N LEU A 202 -12.33 15.05 -0.52
CA LEU A 202 -13.33 15.79 -1.29
C LEU A 202 -12.71 16.35 -2.59
N ASP A 203 -11.58 17.04 -2.48
CA ASP A 203 -10.88 17.66 -3.62
C ASP A 203 -10.43 16.61 -4.67
N THR A 204 -9.99 15.43 -4.22
CA THR A 204 -9.56 14.34 -5.08
C THR A 204 -10.70 13.40 -5.50
N ARG A 205 -11.94 13.68 -5.11
CA ARG A 205 -13.14 12.89 -5.43
C ARG A 205 -13.12 11.45 -4.91
N TYR A 206 -12.42 11.22 -3.82
CA TYR A 206 -12.48 9.94 -3.08
C TYR A 206 -13.62 9.91 -2.07
N LEU A 207 -14.16 11.07 -1.72
CA LEU A 207 -15.25 11.28 -0.77
C LEU A 207 -16.28 12.23 -1.39
N ASP A 208 -17.59 11.95 -1.18
CA ASP A 208 -18.66 12.75 -1.74
C ASP A 208 -19.10 13.89 -0.80
N ARG A 209 -19.19 13.64 0.52
CA ARG A 209 -19.70 14.58 1.51
C ARG A 209 -19.00 14.47 2.85
N SER A 210 -19.04 15.55 3.65
CA SER A 210 -18.59 15.54 5.04
C SER A 210 -19.49 16.40 5.94
N THR A 211 -19.48 16.08 7.23
CA THR A 211 -20.17 16.83 8.29
C THR A 211 -19.51 16.53 9.64
N ASP A 212 -19.70 17.41 10.63
CA ASP A 212 -19.38 17.18 12.04
C ASP A 212 -20.58 16.61 12.83
N SER A 213 -21.76 16.55 12.21
CA SER A 213 -23.00 16.07 12.82
C SER A 213 -23.24 14.58 12.50
N ILE A 214 -23.21 13.74 13.52
CA ILE A 214 -23.58 12.32 13.41
C ILE A 214 -25.01 12.18 12.86
N ASP A 215 -25.96 12.94 13.36
CA ASP A 215 -27.36 12.87 12.91
C ASP A 215 -27.50 13.22 11.43
N GLN A 216 -26.75 14.20 10.94
CA GLN A 216 -26.77 14.55 9.52
C GLN A 216 -26.14 13.45 8.66
N ALA A 217 -25.04 12.87 9.09
CA ALA A 217 -24.38 11.77 8.38
C ALA A 217 -25.30 10.55 8.28
N LEU A 218 -25.96 10.18 9.39
CA LEU A 218 -26.90 9.05 9.41
C LEU A 218 -28.11 9.28 8.51
N ARG A 219 -28.68 10.50 8.49
CA ARG A 219 -29.77 10.86 7.56
C ARG A 219 -29.33 10.66 6.10
N TRP A 220 -28.16 11.14 5.71
CA TRP A 220 -27.67 10.98 4.33
C TRP A 220 -27.46 9.52 3.96
N CYS A 221 -26.92 8.72 4.88
CA CYS A 221 -26.75 7.27 4.65
C CYS A 221 -28.11 6.58 4.47
N GLU A 222 -29.10 6.89 5.31
CA GLU A 222 -30.44 6.33 5.20
C GLU A 222 -31.16 6.74 3.90
N GLU A 223 -31.08 8.02 3.52
CA GLU A 223 -31.61 8.49 2.24
C GLU A 223 -30.95 7.80 1.03
N ALA A 224 -29.63 7.57 1.08
CA ALA A 224 -28.93 6.83 0.03
C ALA A 224 -29.37 5.37 -0.01
N LYS A 225 -29.54 4.73 1.15
CA LYS A 225 -30.02 3.35 1.28
C LYS A 225 -31.41 3.18 0.66
N GLN A 226 -32.34 4.07 0.99
CA GLN A 226 -33.72 4.04 0.46
C GLN A 226 -33.76 4.21 -1.06
N ARG A 227 -32.84 4.98 -1.62
CA ARG A 227 -32.71 5.20 -3.08
C ARG A 227 -31.88 4.13 -3.79
N GLY A 228 -31.23 3.23 -3.06
CA GLY A 228 -30.27 2.27 -3.60
C GLY A 228 -29.08 2.95 -4.29
N ALA A 229 -28.71 4.16 -3.81
CA ALA A 229 -27.63 4.97 -4.37
C ALA A 229 -26.32 4.74 -3.60
N ALA A 230 -25.21 4.70 -4.32
CA ALA A 230 -23.90 4.75 -3.72
C ALA A 230 -23.62 6.16 -3.17
N LEU A 231 -23.02 6.24 -1.98
CA LEU A 231 -22.67 7.51 -1.34
C LEU A 231 -21.53 7.30 -0.35
N SER A 232 -20.59 8.22 -0.30
CA SER A 232 -19.57 8.28 0.75
C SER A 232 -19.70 9.55 1.58
N VAL A 233 -19.71 9.37 2.91
CA VAL A 233 -19.86 10.44 3.90
C VAL A 233 -18.75 10.33 4.92
N ALA A 234 -18.10 11.45 5.27
CA ALA A 234 -17.19 11.51 6.41
C ALA A 234 -17.83 12.26 7.60
N ILE A 235 -17.67 11.71 8.79
CA ILE A 235 -17.87 12.41 10.05
C ILE A 235 -16.51 12.95 10.50
N ILE A 236 -16.42 14.27 10.74
CA ILE A 236 -15.24 14.88 11.35
C ILE A 236 -15.30 14.61 12.84
N GLY A 237 -14.46 13.68 13.33
CA GLY A 237 -14.46 13.26 14.72
C GLY A 237 -13.46 12.15 15.02
N ASN A 238 -13.30 11.81 16.29
CA ASN A 238 -12.43 10.72 16.71
C ASN A 238 -13.19 9.38 16.72
N CYS A 239 -12.60 8.33 16.17
CA CYS A 239 -13.21 6.99 16.14
C CYS A 239 -13.58 6.49 17.54
N ALA A 240 -12.73 6.73 18.54
CA ALA A 240 -12.98 6.29 19.91
C ALA A 240 -14.10 7.07 20.62
N ASP A 241 -14.53 8.20 20.08
CA ASP A 241 -15.71 8.95 20.55
C ASP A 241 -16.96 8.60 19.72
N VAL A 242 -16.83 8.58 18.39
CA VAL A 242 -17.95 8.42 17.45
C VAL A 242 -18.49 6.99 17.43
N LEU A 243 -17.62 5.96 17.38
CA LEU A 243 -18.10 4.56 17.31
C LEU A 243 -18.92 4.15 18.55
N PRO A 244 -18.47 4.42 19.79
CA PRO A 244 -19.29 4.13 20.98
C PRO A 244 -20.63 4.87 20.95
N ASP A 245 -20.70 6.10 20.40
CA ASP A 245 -21.95 6.83 20.27
C ASP A 245 -22.89 6.17 19.25
N LEU A 246 -22.38 5.74 18.11
CA LEU A 246 -23.13 4.97 17.12
C LEU A 246 -23.69 3.66 17.71
N VAL A 247 -22.88 2.95 18.53
CA VAL A 247 -23.33 1.75 19.26
C VAL A 247 -24.47 2.07 20.23
N ARG A 248 -24.36 3.16 21.02
CA ARG A 248 -25.43 3.59 21.96
C ARG A 248 -26.71 3.99 21.23
N ARG A 249 -26.61 4.61 20.06
CA ARG A 249 -27.76 4.98 19.21
C ARG A 249 -28.43 3.79 18.52
N GLY A 250 -27.89 2.58 18.67
CA GLY A 250 -28.40 1.39 17.99
C GLY A 250 -28.11 1.35 16.49
N PHE A 251 -27.15 2.15 16.01
CA PHE A 251 -26.76 2.10 14.59
C PHE A 251 -26.17 0.71 14.26
N ALA A 252 -26.64 0.14 13.14
CA ALA A 252 -26.25 -1.18 12.68
C ALA A 252 -25.70 -1.08 11.26
N PRO A 253 -24.38 -0.88 11.08
CA PRO A 253 -23.77 -0.97 9.76
C PRO A 253 -23.76 -2.43 9.29
N ASP A 254 -23.74 -2.66 7.97
CA ASP A 254 -23.59 -3.99 7.41
C ASP A 254 -22.16 -4.50 7.51
N ILE A 255 -21.18 -3.58 7.40
CA ILE A 255 -19.74 -3.87 7.47
C ILE A 255 -19.07 -2.87 8.40
N VAL A 256 -18.12 -3.33 9.22
CA VAL A 256 -17.25 -2.46 10.03
C VAL A 256 -15.78 -2.86 9.85
N THR A 257 -14.94 -1.87 9.56
CA THR A 257 -13.48 -2.02 9.42
C THR A 257 -12.76 -0.77 9.89
N ASP A 258 -11.42 -0.73 9.79
CA ASP A 258 -10.62 0.43 10.17
C ASP A 258 -9.33 0.55 9.36
N GLN A 259 -8.92 1.78 9.11
CA GLN A 259 -7.66 2.13 8.47
C GLN A 259 -7.00 3.36 9.11
N THR A 260 -7.25 3.60 10.41
CA THR A 260 -6.47 4.59 11.17
C THR A 260 -4.99 4.21 11.23
N SER A 261 -4.10 5.16 11.48
CA SER A 261 -2.65 4.87 11.60
C SER A 261 -2.30 4.35 12.99
N ALA A 262 -2.99 3.28 13.44
CA ALA A 262 -2.81 2.69 14.77
C ALA A 262 -1.44 2.02 14.98
N HIS A 263 -0.74 1.65 13.92
CA HIS A 263 0.58 1.02 13.95
C HIS A 263 1.69 1.88 14.58
N ASP A 264 1.50 3.17 14.69
CA ASP A 264 2.35 4.09 15.47
C ASP A 264 1.47 4.91 16.43
N PRO A 265 1.23 4.43 17.66
CA PRO A 265 0.38 5.14 18.62
C PRO A 265 0.87 6.55 18.96
N LEU A 266 2.16 6.85 18.80
CA LEU A 266 2.70 8.20 19.07
C LEU A 266 2.40 9.18 17.96
N ASN A 267 2.60 8.81 16.68
CA ASN A 267 2.52 9.76 15.57
C ASN A 267 1.28 9.54 14.69
N GLY A 268 0.65 8.40 14.78
CA GLY A 268 -0.43 7.97 13.88
C GLY A 268 -1.83 8.09 14.46
N TYR A 269 -2.03 7.79 15.74
CA TYR A 269 -3.36 7.77 16.36
C TYR A 269 -3.57 8.96 17.31
N ILE A 270 -4.70 9.65 17.18
CA ILE A 270 -5.04 10.81 18.05
C ILE A 270 -5.87 10.31 19.23
N PRO A 271 -5.45 10.56 20.49
CA PRO A 271 -6.25 10.20 21.67
C PRO A 271 -7.62 10.86 21.68
N ALA A 272 -8.65 10.14 22.13
CA ALA A 272 -10.01 10.67 22.31
C ALA A 272 -10.04 11.84 23.29
N GLY A 273 -10.99 12.76 23.07
CA GLY A 273 -11.16 13.94 23.93
C GLY A 273 -10.12 15.04 23.73
N LEU A 274 -9.16 14.88 22.81
CA LEU A 274 -8.16 15.91 22.49
C LEU A 274 -8.44 16.53 21.12
N SER A 275 -8.30 17.86 21.04
CA SER A 275 -8.15 18.54 19.75
C SER A 275 -6.79 18.19 19.13
N LEU A 276 -6.64 18.36 17.80
CA LEU A 276 -5.36 18.13 17.11
C LEU A 276 -4.21 18.93 17.75
N ASP A 277 -4.42 20.20 18.07
CA ASP A 277 -3.41 21.05 18.71
C ASP A 277 -3.07 20.56 20.12
N ALA A 278 -4.05 20.13 20.90
CA ALA A 278 -3.82 19.58 22.24
C ALA A 278 -3.04 18.25 22.15
N ALA A 279 -3.36 17.42 21.16
CA ALA A 279 -2.63 16.17 20.89
C ALA A 279 -1.17 16.44 20.51
N VAL A 280 -0.89 17.42 19.66
CA VAL A 280 0.48 17.84 19.31
C VAL A 280 1.24 18.31 20.54
N ARG A 281 0.64 19.18 21.37
CA ARG A 281 1.28 19.67 22.62
C ARG A 281 1.57 18.53 23.60
N LEU A 282 0.62 17.62 23.83
CA LEU A 282 0.83 16.49 24.72
C LEU A 282 1.94 15.56 24.21
N ARG A 283 1.96 15.27 22.91
CA ARG A 283 3.00 14.46 22.26
C ARG A 283 4.40 15.01 22.47
N GLN A 284 4.54 16.34 22.36
CA GLN A 284 5.82 17.01 22.54
C GLN A 284 6.25 17.08 24.01
N ALA A 285 5.29 17.35 24.91
CA ALA A 285 5.56 17.55 26.33
C ALA A 285 5.76 16.21 27.08
N ASN A 286 4.94 15.20 26.76
CA ASN A 286 4.96 13.90 27.42
C ASN A 286 4.57 12.76 26.47
N PRO A 287 5.52 12.25 25.66
CA PRO A 287 5.27 11.17 24.70
C PRO A 287 4.73 9.89 25.34
N THR A 288 5.14 9.59 26.59
CA THR A 288 4.71 8.38 27.30
C THR A 288 3.24 8.43 27.65
N ASP A 289 2.76 9.54 28.21
CA ASP A 289 1.35 9.73 28.53
C ASP A 289 0.50 9.81 27.25
N TYR A 290 1.04 10.39 26.18
CA TYR A 290 0.39 10.40 24.88
C TYR A 290 0.12 8.97 24.38
N VAL A 291 1.15 8.11 24.34
CA VAL A 291 1.02 6.71 23.90
C VAL A 291 0.03 5.95 24.77
N LYS A 292 0.05 6.16 26.08
CA LYS A 292 -0.93 5.55 27.00
C LYS A 292 -2.35 5.98 26.66
N ALA A 293 -2.59 7.26 26.43
CA ALA A 293 -3.90 7.79 26.05
C ALA A 293 -4.37 7.30 24.68
N ALA A 294 -3.45 7.21 23.70
CA ALA A 294 -3.73 6.67 22.37
C ALA A 294 -4.15 5.19 22.45
N ARG A 295 -3.43 4.37 23.19
CA ARG A 295 -3.76 2.96 23.40
C ARG A 295 -5.10 2.76 24.12
N ALA A 296 -5.41 3.56 25.12
CA ALA A 296 -6.72 3.54 25.78
C ALA A 296 -7.85 3.88 24.79
N SER A 297 -7.63 4.83 23.90
CA SER A 297 -8.58 5.21 22.84
C SER A 297 -8.72 4.10 21.80
N ILE A 298 -7.63 3.47 21.38
CA ILE A 298 -7.64 2.29 20.49
C ILE A 298 -8.44 1.15 21.11
N ALA A 299 -8.25 0.87 22.39
CA ALA A 299 -9.04 -0.15 23.10
C ALA A 299 -10.55 0.16 23.09
N THR A 300 -10.93 1.43 23.28
CA THR A 300 -12.33 1.88 23.20
C THR A 300 -12.90 1.72 21.78
N HIS A 301 -12.12 2.08 20.78
CA HIS A 301 -12.46 1.91 19.36
C HIS A 301 -12.74 0.44 19.03
N VAL A 302 -11.81 -0.46 19.36
CA VAL A 302 -11.95 -1.90 19.06
C VAL A 302 -13.12 -2.53 19.82
N ARG A 303 -13.37 -2.16 21.10
CA ARG A 303 -14.56 -2.64 21.82
C ARG A 303 -15.86 -2.21 21.13
N ALA A 304 -15.91 -1.03 20.54
CA ALA A 304 -17.07 -0.60 19.76
C ALA A 304 -17.23 -1.42 18.46
N MET A 305 -16.13 -1.72 17.76
CA MET A 305 -16.15 -2.62 16.59
C MET A 305 -16.64 -4.02 16.96
N LEU A 306 -16.14 -4.59 18.06
CA LEU A 306 -16.61 -5.89 18.59
C LEU A 306 -18.10 -5.88 18.92
N ALA A 307 -18.60 -4.79 19.53
CA ALA A 307 -20.02 -4.63 19.83
C ALA A 307 -20.88 -4.57 18.56
N LEU A 308 -20.40 -3.93 17.50
CA LEU A 308 -21.08 -3.93 16.18
C LEU A 308 -21.03 -5.30 15.52
N HIS A 309 -19.90 -6.00 15.62
CA HIS A 309 -19.75 -7.38 15.15
C HIS A 309 -20.72 -8.32 15.84
N ALA A 310 -20.83 -8.25 17.17
CA ALA A 310 -21.76 -9.05 17.96
C ALA A 310 -23.24 -8.77 17.60
N ARG A 311 -23.54 -7.61 17.00
CA ARG A 311 -24.88 -7.26 16.48
C ARG A 311 -25.12 -7.69 15.03
N GLY A 312 -24.16 -8.40 14.43
CA GLY A 312 -24.29 -8.97 13.08
C GLY A 312 -23.58 -8.20 11.95
N ALA A 313 -22.82 -7.14 12.24
CA ALA A 313 -21.98 -6.52 11.23
C ALA A 313 -20.85 -7.48 10.81
N VAL A 314 -20.56 -7.56 9.51
CA VAL A 314 -19.35 -8.20 9.01
C VAL A 314 -18.16 -7.33 9.42
N ALA A 315 -17.34 -7.83 10.35
CA ALA A 315 -16.18 -7.12 10.86
C ALA A 315 -14.89 -7.72 10.31
N PHE A 316 -13.93 -6.89 9.95
CA PHE A 316 -12.56 -7.31 9.64
C PHE A 316 -11.55 -6.18 9.87
N ASP A 317 -10.35 -6.56 10.28
CA ASP A 317 -9.19 -5.66 10.38
C ASP A 317 -8.53 -5.50 9.01
N TYR A 318 -8.31 -4.26 8.59
CA TYR A 318 -7.64 -3.96 7.31
C TYR A 318 -6.11 -3.88 7.43
N GLY A 319 -5.55 -4.35 8.54
CA GLY A 319 -4.10 -4.56 8.69
C GLY A 319 -3.30 -3.31 9.06
N ASN A 320 -3.80 -2.52 10.00
CA ASN A 320 -3.11 -1.35 10.55
C ASN A 320 -2.58 -1.53 11.98
N ASN A 321 -2.51 -2.77 12.46
CA ASN A 321 -2.09 -3.14 13.81
C ASN A 321 -3.06 -2.73 14.94
N LEU A 322 -4.27 -2.32 14.62
CA LEU A 322 -5.27 -1.86 15.59
C LEU A 322 -5.58 -2.93 16.65
N ARG A 323 -5.74 -4.20 16.21
CA ARG A 323 -6.05 -5.33 17.11
C ARG A 323 -4.93 -5.60 18.10
N THR A 324 -3.67 -5.56 17.66
CA THR A 324 -2.52 -5.80 18.54
C THR A 324 -2.41 -4.70 19.60
N GLU A 325 -2.51 -3.44 19.23
CA GLU A 325 -2.48 -2.32 20.17
C GLU A 325 -3.66 -2.37 21.15
N ALA A 326 -4.84 -2.80 20.70
CA ALA A 326 -6.01 -2.98 21.56
C ALA A 326 -5.80 -4.14 22.56
N ARG A 327 -5.30 -5.30 22.09
CA ARG A 327 -4.98 -6.45 22.96
C ARG A 327 -3.97 -6.06 24.02
N ASP A 328 -2.91 -5.36 23.64
CA ASP A 328 -1.87 -4.89 24.57
C ASP A 328 -2.41 -3.84 25.56
N ALA A 329 -3.53 -3.18 25.21
CA ALA A 329 -4.30 -2.29 26.09
C ALA A 329 -5.44 -3.00 26.84
N GLY A 330 -5.47 -4.34 26.86
CA GLY A 330 -6.40 -5.14 27.68
C GLY A 330 -7.73 -5.50 27.01
N VAL A 331 -7.81 -5.51 25.67
CA VAL A 331 -8.94 -6.07 24.91
C VAL A 331 -8.59 -7.50 24.50
N ALA A 332 -8.90 -8.47 25.34
CA ALA A 332 -8.47 -9.87 25.17
C ALA A 332 -9.03 -10.51 23.88
N ASP A 333 -10.23 -10.12 23.50
CA ASP A 333 -11.01 -10.59 22.34
C ASP A 333 -10.79 -9.75 21.07
N ALA A 334 -9.77 -8.89 21.02
CA ALA A 334 -9.51 -8.03 19.86
C ALA A 334 -9.33 -8.81 18.54
N PHE A 335 -8.83 -10.04 18.61
CA PHE A 335 -8.61 -10.92 17.46
C PHE A 335 -9.84 -11.78 17.09
N ASP A 336 -10.97 -11.62 17.77
CA ASP A 336 -12.26 -12.17 17.30
C ASP A 336 -12.73 -11.43 16.01
N ILE A 337 -12.18 -10.23 15.76
CA ILE A 337 -12.28 -9.58 14.46
C ILE A 337 -11.19 -10.18 13.56
N PRO A 338 -11.53 -10.91 12.48
CA PRO A 338 -10.54 -11.53 11.60
C PRO A 338 -9.76 -10.50 10.77
N GLY A 339 -8.57 -10.87 10.30
CA GLY A 339 -7.83 -10.11 9.31
C GLY A 339 -8.44 -10.25 7.91
N PHE A 340 -8.37 -9.19 7.10
CA PHE A 340 -8.93 -9.21 5.74
C PHE A 340 -8.19 -10.17 4.79
N VAL A 341 -6.89 -10.39 5.00
CA VAL A 341 -6.10 -11.26 4.13
C VAL A 341 -6.51 -12.73 4.24
N PRO A 342 -6.52 -13.37 5.44
CA PRO A 342 -6.98 -14.74 5.56
C PRO A 342 -8.44 -14.92 5.09
N GLU A 343 -9.29 -13.92 5.31
CA GLU A 343 -10.71 -14.02 4.98
C GLU A 343 -11.04 -13.83 3.49
N TYR A 344 -10.35 -12.92 2.79
CA TYR A 344 -10.79 -12.48 1.46
C TYR A 344 -9.69 -12.51 0.39
N ILE A 345 -8.41 -12.43 0.76
CA ILE A 345 -7.31 -12.21 -0.19
C ILE A 345 -6.44 -13.46 -0.39
N ARG A 346 -6.36 -14.35 0.59
CA ARG A 346 -5.50 -15.53 0.54
C ARG A 346 -5.64 -16.36 -0.75
N PRO A 347 -6.84 -16.64 -1.27
CA PRO A 347 -6.97 -17.38 -2.53
C PRO A 347 -6.29 -16.68 -3.72
N LEU A 348 -6.38 -15.34 -3.79
CA LEU A 348 -5.71 -14.56 -4.84
C LEU A 348 -4.17 -14.64 -4.70
N PHE A 349 -3.67 -14.61 -3.48
CA PHE A 349 -2.23 -14.80 -3.23
C PHE A 349 -1.73 -16.18 -3.67
N CYS A 350 -2.53 -17.23 -3.54
CA CYS A 350 -2.22 -18.56 -4.06
C CYS A 350 -2.09 -18.59 -5.59
N GLU A 351 -2.74 -17.68 -6.31
CA GLU A 351 -2.63 -17.52 -7.76
C GLU A 351 -1.51 -16.54 -8.17
N GLY A 352 -0.72 -16.03 -7.21
CA GLY A 352 0.27 -14.99 -7.45
C GLY A 352 -0.35 -13.61 -7.77
N LYS A 353 -1.68 -13.46 -7.61
CA LYS A 353 -2.36 -12.16 -7.78
C LYS A 353 -2.04 -11.25 -6.61
N GLY A 354 -1.76 -9.99 -6.92
CA GLY A 354 -1.47 -8.98 -5.92
C GLY A 354 -1.33 -7.58 -6.53
N PRO A 355 -1.08 -6.56 -5.69
CA PRO A 355 -1.11 -5.15 -6.06
C PRO A 355 0.04 -4.76 -6.99
N PHE A 356 -0.19 -4.85 -8.28
CA PHE A 356 0.71 -4.52 -9.38
C PHE A 356 0.40 -3.12 -9.91
N ARG A 357 1.42 -2.30 -10.17
CA ARG A 357 1.26 -0.90 -10.60
C ARG A 357 2.25 -0.48 -11.65
N TRP A 358 1.87 0.56 -12.41
CA TRP A 358 2.77 1.21 -13.35
C TRP A 358 2.56 2.72 -13.39
N VAL A 359 3.60 3.45 -13.82
CA VAL A 359 3.66 4.90 -13.85
C VAL A 359 4.20 5.37 -15.20
N ALA A 360 3.45 6.24 -15.87
CA ALA A 360 3.87 6.85 -17.14
C ALA A 360 4.82 8.03 -16.88
N LEU A 361 6.11 7.85 -17.20
CA LEU A 361 7.13 8.88 -17.00
C LEU A 361 6.97 10.09 -17.94
N SER A 362 6.15 9.95 -18.98
CA SER A 362 5.77 11.07 -19.84
C SER A 362 5.02 12.17 -19.09
N GLY A 363 4.30 11.80 -18.01
CA GLY A 363 3.38 12.70 -17.34
C GLY A 363 2.08 12.95 -18.11
N GLU A 364 1.86 12.23 -19.21
CA GLU A 364 0.71 12.39 -20.10
C GLU A 364 -0.40 11.38 -19.76
N PRO A 365 -1.61 11.81 -19.37
CA PRO A 365 -2.74 10.91 -19.12
C PRO A 365 -3.06 9.98 -20.30
N ARG A 366 -2.88 10.44 -21.54
CA ARG A 366 -3.13 9.62 -22.73
C ARG A 366 -2.27 8.36 -22.79
N ASP A 367 -1.00 8.44 -22.35
CA ASP A 367 -0.11 7.28 -22.32
C ASP A 367 -0.63 6.24 -21.30
N LEU A 368 -1.12 6.69 -20.15
CA LEU A 368 -1.73 5.79 -19.20
C LEU A 368 -3.03 5.14 -19.73
N HIS A 369 -3.89 5.92 -20.39
CA HIS A 369 -5.10 5.39 -21.02
C HIS A 369 -4.77 4.36 -22.11
N ARG A 370 -3.67 4.56 -22.88
CA ARG A 370 -3.20 3.54 -23.84
C ARG A 370 -2.79 2.24 -23.12
N THR A 371 -2.17 2.34 -21.94
CA THR A 371 -1.82 1.16 -21.15
C THR A 371 -3.05 0.47 -20.54
N ASP A 372 -4.08 1.23 -20.16
CA ASP A 372 -5.37 0.67 -19.74
C ASP A 372 -6.03 -0.15 -20.87
N GLN A 373 -5.98 0.36 -22.12
CA GLN A 373 -6.46 -0.37 -23.29
C GLN A 373 -5.68 -1.67 -23.51
N LEU A 374 -4.36 -1.65 -23.31
CA LEU A 374 -3.53 -2.85 -23.40
C LEU A 374 -3.98 -3.93 -22.39
N VAL A 375 -4.36 -3.55 -21.16
CA VAL A 375 -4.92 -4.51 -20.18
C VAL A 375 -6.20 -5.16 -20.72
N LEU A 376 -7.11 -4.35 -21.27
CA LEU A 376 -8.38 -4.86 -21.84
C LEU A 376 -8.17 -5.75 -23.08
N GLU A 377 -7.16 -5.45 -23.90
CA GLU A 377 -6.76 -6.25 -25.06
C GLU A 377 -6.14 -7.60 -24.66
N LEU A 378 -5.32 -7.61 -23.61
CA LEU A 378 -4.62 -8.82 -23.16
C LEU A 378 -5.53 -9.75 -22.34
N PHE A 379 -6.47 -9.21 -21.58
CA PHE A 379 -7.30 -9.98 -20.63
C PHE A 379 -8.81 -9.77 -20.91
N PRO A 380 -9.30 -10.07 -22.12
CA PRO A 380 -10.68 -9.79 -22.52
C PRO A 380 -11.72 -10.57 -21.73
N ASP A 381 -11.35 -11.73 -21.21
CA ASP A 381 -12.26 -12.66 -20.51
C ASP A 381 -12.34 -12.39 -18.99
N ASP A 382 -11.44 -11.56 -18.43
CA ASP A 382 -11.49 -11.20 -17.03
C ASP A 382 -12.48 -10.04 -16.80
N ALA A 383 -13.74 -10.39 -16.51
CA ALA A 383 -14.83 -9.44 -16.31
C ALA A 383 -14.58 -8.50 -15.10
N GLN A 384 -13.94 -9.00 -14.03
CA GLN A 384 -13.62 -8.23 -12.84
C GLN A 384 -12.55 -7.18 -13.14
N LEU A 385 -11.50 -7.57 -13.83
CA LEU A 385 -10.43 -6.69 -14.26
C LEU A 385 -10.94 -5.62 -15.23
N ARG A 386 -11.79 -5.98 -16.19
CA ARG A 386 -12.44 -5.05 -17.12
C ARG A 386 -13.27 -4.01 -16.38
N ARG A 387 -14.11 -4.46 -15.43
CA ARG A 387 -14.91 -3.55 -14.60
C ARG A 387 -14.03 -2.59 -13.82
N TRP A 388 -12.95 -3.10 -13.21
CA TRP A 388 -11.98 -2.26 -12.48
C TRP A 388 -11.37 -1.19 -13.39
N ILE A 389 -10.80 -1.56 -14.54
CA ILE A 389 -10.14 -0.60 -15.46
C ILE A 389 -11.13 0.47 -15.92
N THR A 390 -12.35 0.08 -16.32
CA THR A 390 -13.39 1.05 -16.74
C THR A 390 -13.72 2.05 -15.63
N LEU A 391 -13.97 1.57 -14.41
CA LEU A 391 -14.25 2.44 -13.26
C LEU A 391 -13.05 3.32 -12.90
N ALA A 392 -11.84 2.78 -13.01
CA ALA A 392 -10.62 3.54 -12.70
C ALA A 392 -10.38 4.69 -13.71
N GLN A 393 -10.67 4.48 -14.99
CA GLN A 393 -10.59 5.54 -15.99
C GLN A 393 -11.54 6.71 -15.70
N GLU A 394 -12.74 6.41 -15.20
CA GLU A 394 -13.76 7.41 -14.94
C GLU A 394 -13.58 8.11 -13.58
N ARG A 395 -13.14 7.37 -12.56
CA ARG A 395 -13.26 7.81 -11.16
C ARG A 395 -11.95 8.08 -10.45
N VAL A 396 -10.81 7.54 -10.93
CA VAL A 396 -9.52 7.70 -10.26
C VAL A 396 -8.78 8.91 -10.78
N ALA A 397 -8.68 9.95 -9.96
CA ALA A 397 -7.84 11.12 -10.24
C ALA A 397 -6.36 10.78 -10.00
N PHE A 398 -5.48 11.26 -10.87
CA PHE A 398 -4.05 11.10 -10.70
C PHE A 398 -3.51 12.04 -9.63
N GLN A 399 -2.48 11.58 -8.94
CA GLN A 399 -1.68 12.35 -7.99
C GLN A 399 -0.22 12.28 -8.46
N GLY A 400 0.36 13.42 -8.84
CA GLY A 400 1.69 13.48 -9.45
C GLY A 400 1.74 12.90 -10.87
N LEU A 401 2.68 11.98 -11.14
CA LEU A 401 2.76 11.28 -12.42
C LEU A 401 1.56 10.33 -12.61
N PRO A 402 0.97 10.27 -13.83
CA PRO A 402 -0.13 9.36 -14.11
C PRO A 402 0.26 7.91 -13.84
N ALA A 403 -0.55 7.24 -13.06
CA ALA A 403 -0.29 5.87 -12.64
C ALA A 403 -1.58 5.03 -12.60
N ARG A 404 -1.43 3.71 -12.69
CA ARG A 404 -2.51 2.75 -12.53
C ARG A 404 -2.07 1.63 -11.61
N ILE A 405 -3.02 1.09 -10.85
CA ILE A 405 -2.90 -0.17 -10.14
C ILE A 405 -3.82 -1.21 -10.76
N CYS A 406 -3.39 -2.46 -10.74
CA CYS A 406 -4.15 -3.57 -11.27
C CYS A 406 -3.67 -4.87 -10.60
N TRP A 407 -4.59 -5.78 -10.26
CA TRP A 407 -4.19 -7.06 -9.69
C TRP A 407 -4.01 -8.08 -10.82
N LEU A 408 -2.74 -8.41 -11.09
CA LEU A 408 -2.33 -9.42 -12.06
C LEU A 408 -1.62 -10.58 -11.35
N GLY A 409 -1.84 -11.79 -11.82
CA GLY A 409 -1.30 -13.02 -11.27
C GLY A 409 -0.05 -13.55 -11.97
N GLN A 410 0.27 -14.81 -11.65
CA GLN A 410 1.38 -15.53 -12.26
C GLN A 410 1.20 -15.65 -13.78
N GLY A 411 2.23 -15.28 -14.55
CA GLY A 411 2.21 -15.24 -16.01
C GLY A 411 1.57 -13.99 -16.62
N GLU A 412 0.55 -13.41 -15.98
CA GLU A 412 -0.16 -12.22 -16.46
C GLU A 412 0.73 -10.98 -16.40
N ARG A 413 1.48 -10.80 -15.31
CA ARG A 413 2.41 -9.66 -15.11
C ARG A 413 3.49 -9.61 -16.19
N ALA A 414 4.11 -10.75 -16.48
CA ALA A 414 5.15 -10.86 -17.51
C ALA A 414 4.57 -10.56 -18.89
N ARG A 415 3.42 -11.14 -19.23
CA ARG A 415 2.71 -10.88 -20.50
C ARG A 415 2.41 -9.39 -20.68
N PHE A 416 1.87 -8.73 -19.65
CA PHE A 416 1.59 -7.30 -19.69
C PHE A 416 2.87 -6.48 -19.78
N GLY A 417 3.89 -6.75 -18.96
CA GLY A 417 5.15 -5.98 -18.93
C GLY A 417 5.91 -6.04 -20.25
N VAL A 418 5.98 -7.20 -20.89
CA VAL A 418 6.62 -7.37 -22.20
C VAL A 418 5.82 -6.63 -23.29
N ALA A 419 4.50 -6.75 -23.29
CA ALA A 419 3.63 -6.02 -24.24
C ALA A 419 3.72 -4.50 -24.03
N LEU A 420 3.80 -4.04 -22.78
CA LEU A 420 3.99 -2.64 -22.45
C LEU A 420 5.34 -2.09 -22.99
N ASN A 421 6.40 -2.88 -22.83
CA ASN A 421 7.72 -2.53 -23.39
C ASN A 421 7.69 -2.39 -24.92
N GLU A 422 6.88 -3.21 -25.58
CA GLU A 422 6.67 -3.13 -27.03
C GLU A 422 5.94 -1.85 -27.44
N LEU A 423 4.95 -1.35 -26.65
CA LEU A 423 4.33 -0.04 -26.91
C LEU A 423 5.35 1.10 -26.83
N VAL A 424 6.26 1.05 -25.84
CA VAL A 424 7.36 2.03 -25.75
C VAL A 424 8.27 1.93 -26.98
N ARG A 425 8.68 0.71 -27.37
CA ARG A 425 9.53 0.49 -28.53
C ARG A 425 8.94 1.03 -29.85
N ARG A 426 7.61 0.90 -30.01
CA ARG A 426 6.89 1.40 -31.20
C ARG A 426 6.61 2.90 -31.17
N GLY A 427 6.93 3.58 -30.07
CA GLY A 427 6.62 5.00 -29.89
C GLY A 427 5.12 5.29 -29.70
N GLU A 428 4.32 4.27 -29.33
CA GLU A 428 2.91 4.46 -28.96
C GLU A 428 2.79 5.16 -27.60
N LEU A 429 3.82 5.05 -26.75
CA LEU A 429 3.99 5.81 -25.51
C LEU A 429 5.11 6.83 -25.64
N SER A 430 4.91 8.01 -25.10
CA SER A 430 5.81 9.16 -25.28
C SER A 430 7.10 9.08 -24.46
N ALA A 431 7.14 8.19 -23.45
CA ALA A 431 8.31 7.95 -22.59
C ALA A 431 8.21 6.55 -21.96
N PRO A 432 9.30 6.03 -21.36
CA PRO A 432 9.30 4.79 -20.60
C PRO A 432 8.26 4.74 -19.47
N VAL A 433 7.96 3.52 -19.05
CA VAL A 433 7.02 3.22 -17.99
C VAL A 433 7.72 2.49 -16.85
N VAL A 434 7.50 2.95 -15.63
CA VAL A 434 7.94 2.25 -14.41
C VAL A 434 6.88 1.25 -14.00
N ILE A 435 7.29 0.02 -13.75
CA ILE A 435 6.43 -1.06 -13.27
C ILE A 435 6.94 -1.47 -11.90
N GLY A 436 6.05 -1.61 -10.95
CA GLY A 436 6.35 -2.12 -9.62
C GLY A 436 5.13 -2.77 -8.99
N ARG A 437 5.23 -3.05 -7.70
CA ARG A 437 4.10 -3.57 -6.94
C ARG A 437 4.15 -3.06 -5.51
N ASP A 438 3.07 -3.23 -4.76
CA ASP A 438 3.08 -2.96 -3.34
C ASP A 438 3.92 -4.01 -2.59
N HIS A 439 4.43 -3.63 -1.42
CA HIS A 439 5.15 -4.55 -0.56
C HIS A 439 4.24 -5.54 0.18
N LEU A 440 2.92 -5.38 0.03
CA LEU A 440 1.89 -6.32 0.52
C LEU A 440 1.70 -7.53 -0.40
N ASP A 441 2.51 -7.65 -1.44
CA ASP A 441 2.35 -8.66 -2.49
C ASP A 441 2.60 -10.09 -1.98
N THR A 442 2.05 -11.06 -2.68
CA THR A 442 1.89 -12.46 -2.30
C THR A 442 3.17 -13.15 -1.76
N GLY A 443 4.35 -12.85 -2.32
CA GLY A 443 5.62 -13.49 -1.93
C GLY A 443 6.61 -12.57 -1.22
N SER A 444 6.27 -11.33 -0.98
CA SER A 444 7.24 -10.28 -0.63
C SER A 444 7.27 -9.90 0.85
N VAL A 445 6.43 -10.47 1.70
CA VAL A 445 6.21 -9.97 3.06
C VAL A 445 6.11 -11.11 4.06
N ALA A 446 6.57 -10.86 5.27
CA ALA A 446 6.23 -11.61 6.49
C ALA A 446 5.62 -10.63 7.48
N SER A 447 4.33 -10.80 7.77
CA SER A 447 3.53 -9.91 8.61
C SER A 447 2.44 -10.73 9.30
N PRO A 448 2.72 -11.28 10.51
CA PRO A 448 1.82 -12.22 11.21
C PRO A 448 0.45 -11.66 11.55
N PHE A 449 0.31 -10.34 11.58
CA PHE A 449 -0.95 -9.66 11.88
C PHE A 449 -1.64 -9.06 10.65
N ARG A 450 -1.20 -9.43 9.43
CA ARG A 450 -1.81 -8.93 8.18
C ARG A 450 -1.64 -9.93 7.02
N GLU A 451 -0.58 -9.83 6.20
CA GLU A 451 -0.48 -10.60 4.95
C GLU A 451 -0.22 -12.08 5.19
N THR A 452 0.51 -12.42 6.23
CA THR A 452 0.82 -13.82 6.56
C THR A 452 0.10 -14.32 7.80
N GLU A 453 -0.95 -13.61 8.23
CA GLU A 453 -1.82 -14.04 9.33
C GLU A 453 -2.51 -15.36 8.96
N GLY A 454 -2.41 -16.36 9.85
CA GLY A 454 -3.06 -17.63 9.68
C GLY A 454 -2.58 -18.45 8.50
N MET A 455 -1.28 -18.48 8.23
CA MET A 455 -0.71 -19.42 7.25
C MET A 455 -1.02 -20.85 7.65
N ARG A 456 -1.38 -21.69 6.68
CA ARG A 456 -1.88 -23.05 6.91
C ARG A 456 -0.91 -23.94 7.67
N ASP A 457 0.40 -23.72 7.50
CA ASP A 457 1.49 -24.43 8.15
C ASP A 457 2.02 -23.74 9.43
N GLY A 458 1.45 -22.58 9.81
CA GLY A 458 1.90 -21.78 10.95
C GLY A 458 3.16 -20.95 10.68
N SER A 459 3.55 -20.76 9.43
CA SER A 459 4.77 -20.02 9.03
C SER A 459 4.59 -18.48 9.02
N ASP A 460 3.60 -17.95 9.73
CA ASP A 460 3.19 -16.54 9.72
C ASP A 460 4.36 -15.56 9.92
N ALA A 461 5.27 -15.89 10.83
CA ALA A 461 6.38 -15.02 11.24
C ALA A 461 7.71 -15.32 10.51
N ILE A 462 7.75 -16.25 9.56
CA ILE A 462 8.98 -16.61 8.86
C ILE A 462 9.30 -15.59 7.78
N ALA A 463 10.35 -14.79 8.01
CA ALA A 463 10.76 -13.72 7.12
C ALA A 463 11.69 -14.14 5.98
N ASP A 464 12.17 -15.38 5.96
CA ASP A 464 13.05 -15.91 4.90
C ASP A 464 12.42 -15.71 3.52
N TRP A 465 11.12 -15.89 3.40
CA TRP A 465 10.38 -15.68 2.15
C TRP A 465 10.52 -14.26 1.59
N ALA A 466 10.40 -13.24 2.44
CA ALA A 466 10.57 -11.84 2.03
C ALA A 466 12.02 -11.54 1.64
N ILE A 467 13.00 -12.13 2.34
CA ILE A 467 14.43 -12.02 2.00
C ILE A 467 14.71 -12.71 0.67
N LEU A 468 14.22 -13.94 0.48
CA LEU A 468 14.36 -14.68 -0.78
C LEU A 468 13.70 -13.94 -1.94
N ASN A 469 12.58 -13.26 -1.72
CA ASN A 469 11.96 -12.40 -2.74
C ASN A 469 12.89 -11.28 -3.19
N ALA A 470 13.52 -10.55 -2.26
CA ALA A 470 14.47 -9.49 -2.60
C ALA A 470 15.70 -10.03 -3.35
N LEU A 471 16.27 -11.18 -2.89
CA LEU A 471 17.40 -11.82 -3.52
C LEU A 471 17.07 -12.32 -4.93
N LEU A 472 15.92 -12.96 -5.10
CA LEU A 472 15.45 -13.47 -6.40
C LEU A 472 15.20 -12.33 -7.39
N ASN A 473 14.58 -11.24 -6.96
CA ASN A 473 14.38 -10.05 -7.80
C ASN A 473 15.70 -9.40 -8.21
N THR A 474 16.69 -9.35 -7.30
CA THR A 474 18.05 -8.91 -7.60
C THR A 474 18.71 -9.81 -8.65
N ALA A 475 18.67 -11.11 -8.46
CA ALA A 475 19.21 -12.10 -9.41
C ALA A 475 18.49 -12.09 -10.77
N SER A 476 17.20 -11.73 -10.79
CA SER A 476 16.40 -11.62 -12.01
C SER A 476 16.66 -10.36 -12.82
N GLY A 477 17.34 -9.35 -12.25
CA GLY A 477 17.68 -8.10 -12.92
C GLY A 477 16.60 -7.03 -12.82
N ALA A 478 15.89 -6.92 -11.70
CA ALA A 478 15.01 -5.78 -11.41
C ALA A 478 15.79 -4.45 -11.49
N SER A 479 15.11 -3.35 -11.82
CA SER A 479 15.72 -2.04 -11.95
C SER A 479 16.19 -1.48 -10.61
N TRP A 480 15.37 -1.63 -9.57
CA TRP A 480 15.79 -1.48 -8.18
C TRP A 480 15.00 -2.40 -7.25
N VAL A 481 15.67 -2.79 -6.16
CA VAL A 481 15.13 -3.70 -5.15
C VAL A 481 15.30 -3.08 -3.78
N SER A 482 14.34 -3.31 -2.91
CA SER A 482 14.37 -2.78 -1.55
C SER A 482 13.95 -3.82 -0.52
N PHE A 483 14.48 -3.68 0.70
CA PHE A 483 14.09 -4.51 1.84
C PHE A 483 13.84 -3.62 3.06
N HIS A 484 12.71 -3.80 3.71
CA HIS A 484 12.22 -2.89 4.75
C HIS A 484 11.72 -3.65 5.96
N HIS A 485 11.68 -2.93 7.08
CA HIS A 485 11.10 -3.38 8.33
C HIS A 485 10.00 -2.42 8.79
N GLY A 486 8.95 -2.97 9.38
CA GLY A 486 7.89 -2.23 10.05
C GLY A 486 6.63 -2.05 9.22
N GLY A 487 6.71 -1.66 7.96
CA GLY A 487 5.56 -1.48 7.06
C GLY A 487 4.37 -0.78 7.69
N GLY A 488 3.17 -1.11 7.29
CA GLY A 488 1.91 -0.56 7.82
C GLY A 488 1.46 -1.15 9.16
N VAL A 489 2.23 -2.07 9.76
CA VAL A 489 1.94 -2.72 11.04
C VAL A 489 2.94 -2.35 12.15
N GLY A 490 3.94 -1.51 11.83
CA GLY A 490 4.90 -0.97 12.79
C GLY A 490 6.17 -1.81 12.97
N ILE A 491 7.17 -1.19 13.62
CA ILE A 491 8.47 -1.80 13.91
C ILE A 491 8.29 -3.04 14.77
N GLY A 492 8.97 -4.13 14.40
CA GLY A 492 8.89 -5.43 15.07
C GLY A 492 7.85 -6.39 14.49
N ASN A 493 6.94 -5.90 13.64
CA ASN A 493 5.76 -6.65 13.22
C ASN A 493 5.76 -7.09 11.74
N SER A 494 6.70 -6.63 10.92
CA SER A 494 6.82 -7.09 9.53
C SER A 494 8.19 -6.87 8.92
N LEU A 495 8.54 -7.74 7.98
CA LEU A 495 9.65 -7.58 7.04
C LEU A 495 9.11 -7.74 5.62
N HIS A 496 9.52 -6.88 4.69
CA HIS A 496 8.96 -6.91 3.35
C HIS A 496 9.94 -6.38 2.29
N ALA A 497 9.79 -6.88 1.07
CA ALA A 497 10.60 -6.55 -0.10
C ALA A 497 9.82 -5.72 -1.11
N GLY A 498 10.49 -4.78 -1.76
CA GLY A 498 10.02 -4.01 -2.90
C GLY A 498 10.75 -4.41 -4.18
N GLN A 499 10.03 -4.40 -5.29
CA GLN A 499 10.56 -4.67 -6.62
C GLN A 499 10.06 -3.62 -7.59
N VAL A 500 10.94 -3.09 -8.43
CA VAL A 500 10.61 -2.17 -9.52
C VAL A 500 11.42 -2.49 -10.75
N ILE A 501 10.78 -2.41 -11.92
CA ILE A 501 11.42 -2.63 -13.21
C ILE A 501 10.92 -1.60 -14.23
N VAL A 502 11.80 -1.20 -15.16
CA VAL A 502 11.52 -0.17 -16.18
C VAL A 502 11.33 -0.83 -17.54
N ALA A 503 10.24 -0.46 -18.21
CA ALA A 503 9.96 -0.76 -19.59
C ALA A 503 10.42 0.45 -20.44
N ASP A 504 11.59 0.36 -21.05
CA ASP A 504 12.22 1.45 -21.80
C ASP A 504 12.22 1.23 -23.33
N GLY A 505 11.57 0.16 -23.79
CA GLY A 505 11.46 -0.20 -25.19
C GLY A 505 12.65 -1.02 -25.74
N THR A 506 13.68 -1.27 -24.95
CA THR A 506 14.86 -2.05 -25.40
C THR A 506 14.62 -3.56 -25.34
N PRO A 507 15.33 -4.37 -26.18
CA PRO A 507 15.31 -5.83 -26.07
C PRO A 507 15.87 -6.34 -24.73
N ALA A 508 16.82 -5.63 -24.14
CA ALA A 508 17.35 -5.97 -22.81
C ALA A 508 16.29 -5.80 -21.72
N ALA A 509 15.50 -4.71 -21.76
CA ALA A 509 14.38 -4.51 -20.84
C ALA A 509 13.32 -5.60 -21.03
N ALA A 510 12.98 -6.01 -22.25
CA ALA A 510 12.00 -7.08 -22.49
C ALA A 510 12.39 -8.39 -21.78
N LYS A 511 13.66 -8.82 -21.91
CA LYS A 511 14.18 -10.02 -21.23
C LYS A 511 14.14 -9.93 -19.71
N ARG A 512 14.48 -8.76 -19.16
CA ARG A 512 14.43 -8.53 -17.70
C ARG A 512 12.99 -8.47 -17.19
N LEU A 513 12.08 -7.82 -17.91
CA LEU A 513 10.65 -7.77 -17.60
C LEU A 513 10.05 -9.18 -17.52
N GLU A 514 10.33 -10.01 -18.51
CA GLU A 514 9.87 -11.41 -18.52
C GLU A 514 10.35 -12.17 -17.28
N ARG A 515 11.66 -12.14 -16.96
CA ARG A 515 12.23 -12.84 -15.80
C ARG A 515 11.68 -12.32 -14.48
N VAL A 516 11.74 -10.99 -14.25
CA VAL A 516 11.37 -10.38 -12.99
C VAL A 516 9.88 -10.56 -12.72
N LEU A 517 9.04 -10.29 -13.73
CA LEU A 517 7.58 -10.36 -13.58
C LEU A 517 7.02 -11.79 -13.60
N THR A 518 7.85 -12.77 -13.93
CA THR A 518 7.55 -14.20 -13.72
C THR A 518 7.97 -14.64 -12.32
N ASN A 519 9.18 -14.29 -11.90
CA ASN A 519 9.78 -14.80 -10.66
C ASN A 519 9.18 -14.13 -9.40
N ASP A 520 8.88 -12.85 -9.49
CA ASP A 520 8.34 -12.09 -8.34
C ASP A 520 6.98 -12.62 -7.83
N PRO A 521 5.95 -12.82 -8.66
CA PRO A 521 4.74 -13.50 -8.20
C PRO A 521 4.95 -15.01 -7.98
N GLY A 522 5.87 -15.64 -8.74
CA GLY A 522 6.17 -17.07 -8.65
C GLY A 522 6.64 -17.51 -7.26
N ILE A 523 7.45 -16.71 -6.56
CA ILE A 523 7.85 -17.04 -5.18
C ILE A 523 6.66 -16.95 -4.21
N GLY A 524 5.66 -16.13 -4.51
CA GLY A 524 4.41 -16.10 -3.75
C GLY A 524 3.60 -17.38 -3.92
N VAL A 525 3.50 -17.88 -5.14
CA VAL A 525 2.88 -19.19 -5.43
C VAL A 525 3.66 -20.30 -4.72
N ALA A 526 4.99 -20.33 -4.84
CA ALA A 526 5.85 -21.34 -4.21
C ALA A 526 5.66 -21.35 -2.68
N ARG A 527 5.65 -20.19 -2.03
CA ARG A 527 5.44 -20.06 -0.58
C ARG A 527 4.10 -20.64 -0.13
N HIS A 528 3.01 -20.33 -0.85
CA HIS A 528 1.69 -20.82 -0.51
C HIS A 528 1.55 -22.32 -0.83
N ALA A 529 2.22 -22.81 -1.89
CA ALA A 529 2.30 -24.23 -2.19
C ALA A 529 3.06 -24.99 -1.10
N ASP A 530 4.19 -24.48 -0.63
CA ASP A 530 4.96 -25.03 0.49
C ASP A 530 4.14 -25.10 1.79
N ALA A 531 3.31 -24.08 2.05
CA ALA A 531 2.39 -24.07 3.18
C ALA A 531 1.16 -24.99 2.98
N GLY A 532 1.05 -25.70 1.87
CA GLY A 532 0.04 -26.73 1.63
C GLY A 532 -1.31 -26.21 1.12
N TYR A 533 -1.35 -25.04 0.48
CA TYR A 533 -2.58 -24.52 -0.16
C TYR A 533 -2.80 -25.21 -1.52
N PRO A 534 -3.94 -25.93 -1.71
CA PRO A 534 -4.20 -26.64 -2.96
C PRO A 534 -4.24 -25.74 -4.19
N GLU A 535 -4.78 -24.53 -4.05
CA GLU A 535 -4.89 -23.53 -5.13
C GLU A 535 -3.51 -23.08 -5.61
N ALA A 536 -2.53 -23.00 -4.70
CA ALA A 536 -1.16 -22.65 -5.04
C ALA A 536 -0.42 -23.81 -5.72
N LEU A 537 -0.65 -25.06 -5.30
CA LEU A 537 -0.13 -26.25 -5.97
C LEU A 537 -0.68 -26.35 -7.40
N GLU A 538 -1.97 -26.11 -7.60
CA GLU A 538 -2.59 -26.09 -8.93
C GLU A 538 -2.00 -24.98 -9.81
N THR A 539 -1.82 -23.76 -9.24
CA THR A 539 -1.19 -22.64 -9.93
C THR A 539 0.26 -22.96 -10.32
N ALA A 540 1.02 -23.59 -9.41
CA ALA A 540 2.40 -23.98 -9.68
C ALA A 540 2.49 -24.99 -10.85
N ARG A 541 1.62 -26.00 -10.89
CA ARG A 541 1.55 -26.96 -12.00
C ARG A 541 1.19 -26.28 -13.33
N ARG A 542 0.18 -25.42 -13.33
CA ARG A 542 -0.29 -24.68 -14.52
C ARG A 542 0.79 -23.79 -15.12
N HIS A 543 1.63 -23.20 -14.29
CA HIS A 543 2.69 -22.29 -14.70
C HIS A 543 4.10 -22.92 -14.68
N HIS A 544 4.18 -24.24 -14.54
CA HIS A 544 5.43 -25.00 -14.53
C HIS A 544 6.46 -24.48 -13.52
N ILE A 545 5.99 -24.04 -12.34
CA ILE A 545 6.86 -23.68 -11.23
C ILE A 545 7.37 -24.98 -10.61
N ARG A 546 8.67 -25.20 -10.69
CA ARG A 546 9.30 -26.39 -10.16
C ARG A 546 9.37 -26.33 -8.63
N LEU A 547 8.71 -27.27 -7.97
CA LEU A 547 8.67 -27.42 -6.51
C LEU A 547 9.32 -28.76 -6.13
N PRO A 548 10.62 -28.78 -5.76
CA PRO A 548 11.41 -30.03 -5.66
C PRO A 548 10.85 -31.08 -4.69
N LEU A 549 10.16 -30.64 -3.61
CA LEU A 549 9.57 -31.56 -2.62
C LEU A 549 8.17 -32.08 -3.00
N THR A 550 7.57 -31.58 -4.06
CA THR A 550 6.25 -32.04 -4.52
C THR A 550 6.32 -32.86 -5.79
N GLU A 551 7.50 -32.96 -6.44
CA GLU A 551 7.73 -33.76 -7.66
C GLU A 551 7.56 -35.26 -7.41
N ASP A 552 7.73 -35.73 -6.16
CA ASP A 552 7.58 -37.13 -5.76
C ASP A 552 6.14 -37.52 -5.35
N LEU A 553 5.18 -36.61 -5.43
CA LEU A 553 3.79 -36.82 -5.00
C LEU A 553 2.81 -37.05 -6.16
N ASP A 554 3.31 -37.05 -7.41
CA ASP A 554 2.61 -37.45 -8.62
C ASP A 554 3.07 -38.86 -9.02
#